data_26c659977bf43e8e64b3780b8e231e8f
#
_entry.id   26c659977bf43e8e64b3780b8e231e8f
#
_cell.length_a   1.000
_cell.length_b   1.000
_cell.length_c   1.000
_cell.angle_alpha   90.00
_cell.angle_beta   90.00
_cell.angle_gamma   90.00
#
_symmetry.space_group_name_H-M   'P 1'
#
loop_
_entity.id
_entity.type
_entity.pdbx_description
1 polymer ?
#
loop_
_entity_poly.entity_id
_entity_poly.type
_entity_poly.pdbx_seq_one_letter_code
_entity_poly.pdbx_strand_id
1 'polypeptide(L)'
;MGNHMNKHIAALTVACLAATSANAAGLPERVKSAGKVVVANQPNYPPMEYVDPATNELKGVDIDLGVALAKELGTTVEWSNISFEQMISSLQTGRVDLIHSGMSDLPKRRDTLDFIDYMKSGAQFYTSFARKDEFKTLTDFCGKTVGMSRRTSFPDETAKWSAANCEAKGLPAIKVVGTEGSADARAQLKQGRLDAAVQGSETLPYLMDLEKDTYAVVGEPFTVVYQGIGFAKKDTELRDAYAAALKGLMESGEYKAIFAKYGLEGTLLDGIHINGEAVK
;
A
#
# COMPACT_ATOMS: atom_id res chain seq x y z
N MET A 1 -14.27 -67.35 54.57
CA MET A 1 -14.98 -66.09 54.30
C MET A 1 -13.93 -65.18 53.67
N GLY A 2 -13.91 -65.15 52.31
CA GLY A 2 -12.91 -64.40 51.50
C GLY A 2 -13.52 -63.16 50.96
N ASN A 3 -12.82 -62.03 51.11
CA ASN A 3 -13.24 -60.73 50.62
C ASN A 3 -12.41 -60.40 49.42
N HIS A 4 -13.01 -60.43 48.21
CA HIS A 4 -12.40 -60.03 46.95
C HIS A 4 -12.51 -58.52 46.78
N MET A 5 -11.38 -57.84 46.75
CA MET A 5 -11.25 -56.41 46.50
C MET A 5 -10.91 -56.16 45.03
N ASN A 6 -11.92 -55.76 44.24
CA ASN A 6 -11.78 -55.38 42.86
C ASN A 6 -11.06 -54.01 42.74
N LYS A 7 -9.88 -53.98 42.11
CA LYS A 7 -9.19 -52.77 41.74
C LYS A 7 -9.63 -52.39 40.33
N HIS A 8 -10.42 -51.33 40.18
CA HIS A 8 -10.71 -50.70 38.92
C HIS A 8 -9.53 -49.78 38.55
N ILE A 9 -8.78 -50.15 37.52
CA ILE A 9 -7.77 -49.32 36.90
C ILE A 9 -8.50 -48.46 35.87
N ALA A 10 -8.61 -47.16 36.13
CA ALA A 10 -9.10 -46.19 35.16
C ALA A 10 -7.93 -45.80 34.22
N ALA A 11 -8.02 -46.22 32.97
CA ALA A 11 -7.09 -45.79 31.94
C ALA A 11 -7.46 -44.36 31.46
N LEU A 12 -6.61 -43.39 31.79
CA LEU A 12 -6.73 -42.02 31.25
C LEU A 12 -6.19 -42.02 29.82
N THR A 13 -7.07 -41.94 28.84
CA THR A 13 -6.69 -41.75 27.43
C THR A 13 -6.40 -40.24 27.22
N VAL A 14 -5.13 -39.90 27.12
CA VAL A 14 -4.69 -38.54 26.70
C VAL A 14 -4.89 -38.46 25.21
N ALA A 15 -5.91 -37.74 24.76
CA ALA A 15 -6.10 -37.39 23.38
C ALA A 15 -5.10 -36.27 23.02
N CYS A 16 -3.99 -36.61 22.36
CA CYS A 16 -3.14 -35.60 21.68
C CYS A 16 -3.93 -35.01 20.53
N LEU A 17 -4.43 -33.77 20.68
CA LEU A 17 -4.83 -32.96 19.54
C LEU A 17 -3.54 -32.62 18.76
N ALA A 18 -3.33 -33.32 17.66
CA ALA A 18 -2.38 -32.91 16.65
C ALA A 18 -2.96 -31.65 15.99
N ALA A 19 -2.47 -30.47 16.39
CA ALA A 19 -2.66 -29.25 15.62
C ALA A 19 -2.00 -29.49 14.27
N THR A 20 -2.81 -29.68 13.22
CA THR A 20 -2.36 -29.65 11.84
C THR A 20 -1.88 -28.23 11.58
N SER A 21 -0.59 -27.99 11.69
CA SER A 21 0.07 -26.81 11.15
C SER A 21 -0.25 -26.78 9.66
N ALA A 22 -1.12 -25.89 9.22
CA ALA A 22 -1.25 -25.55 7.84
C ALA A 22 0.19 -25.25 7.35
N ASN A 23 0.60 -25.92 6.29
CA ASN A 23 1.92 -25.79 5.71
C ASN A 23 1.97 -24.40 5.06
N ALA A 24 2.24 -23.37 5.87
CA ALA A 24 2.55 -22.04 5.37
C ALA A 24 3.77 -22.20 4.46
N ALA A 25 3.70 -21.74 3.22
CA ALA A 25 4.83 -21.66 2.33
C ALA A 25 5.98 -21.07 3.13
N GLY A 26 7.06 -21.84 3.33
CA GLY A 26 8.07 -21.48 4.32
C GLY A 26 8.83 -20.23 3.87
N LEU A 27 9.18 -19.34 4.80
CA LEU A 27 10.08 -18.23 4.50
C LEU A 27 11.41 -18.76 3.93
N PRO A 28 12.04 -18.02 3.00
CA PRO A 28 13.40 -18.33 2.54
C PRO A 28 14.38 -18.45 3.72
N GLU A 29 15.34 -19.37 3.61
CA GLU A 29 16.30 -19.64 4.70
C GLU A 29 17.07 -18.39 5.14
N ARG A 30 17.38 -17.47 4.22
CA ARG A 30 18.02 -16.19 4.53
C ARG A 30 17.18 -15.33 5.48
N VAL A 31 15.86 -15.34 5.35
CA VAL A 31 14.93 -14.58 6.22
C VAL A 31 14.77 -15.28 7.57
N LYS A 32 14.64 -16.62 7.56
CA LYS A 32 14.57 -17.42 8.80
C LYS A 32 15.82 -17.21 9.65
N SER A 33 17.00 -17.30 9.03
CA SER A 33 18.29 -17.14 9.73
C SER A 33 18.49 -15.71 10.24
N ALA A 34 17.99 -14.69 9.51
CA ALA A 34 18.04 -13.30 9.93
C ALA A 34 16.99 -12.95 11.03
N GLY A 35 15.91 -13.72 11.14
CA GLY A 35 14.78 -13.48 12.04
C GLY A 35 13.99 -12.21 11.71
N LYS A 36 14.23 -11.61 10.55
CA LYS A 36 13.59 -10.38 10.11
C LYS A 36 13.52 -10.28 8.58
N VAL A 37 12.59 -9.45 8.10
CA VAL A 37 12.48 -9.00 6.71
C VAL A 37 12.82 -7.53 6.64
N VAL A 38 13.72 -7.13 5.75
CA VAL A 38 14.09 -5.73 5.52
C VAL A 38 13.19 -5.14 4.45
N VAL A 39 12.40 -4.14 4.82
CA VAL A 39 11.33 -3.57 3.99
C VAL A 39 11.65 -2.14 3.59
N ALA A 40 11.69 -1.86 2.29
CA ALA A 40 11.80 -0.50 1.78
C ALA A 40 10.48 0.25 1.98
N ASN A 41 10.57 1.42 2.62
CA ASN A 41 9.44 2.29 2.89
C ASN A 41 9.88 3.76 2.88
N GLN A 42 9.01 4.68 2.46
CA GLN A 42 9.26 6.13 2.55
C GLN A 42 8.13 6.79 3.35
N PRO A 43 8.32 7.05 4.66
CA PRO A 43 7.23 7.44 5.56
C PRO A 43 6.83 8.92 5.41
N ASN A 44 6.30 9.29 4.27
CA ASN A 44 5.82 10.63 3.94
C ASN A 44 4.46 10.65 3.21
N TYR A 45 3.72 9.54 3.25
CA TYR A 45 2.49 9.32 2.50
C TYR A 45 1.32 8.86 3.41
N PRO A 46 0.86 9.72 4.36
CA PRO A 46 -0.24 9.36 5.24
C PRO A 46 -1.57 9.21 4.47
N PRO A 47 -2.45 8.28 4.87
CA PRO A 47 -2.36 7.39 6.03
C PRO A 47 -1.64 6.07 5.75
N MET A 48 -1.00 5.91 4.58
CA MET A 48 -0.34 4.66 4.18
C MET A 48 0.93 4.40 5.01
N GLU A 49 1.85 5.35 5.02
CA GLU A 49 3.07 5.33 5.83
C GLU A 49 3.55 6.74 6.18
N TYR A 50 3.74 7.00 7.46
CA TYR A 50 4.18 8.31 7.94
C TYR A 50 4.80 8.23 9.33
N VAL A 51 5.59 9.24 9.67
CA VAL A 51 6.05 9.46 11.04
C VAL A 51 5.02 10.37 11.72
N ASP A 52 4.43 9.90 12.80
CA ASP A 52 3.50 10.68 13.60
C ASP A 52 4.24 11.85 14.26
N PRO A 53 3.88 13.11 13.99
CA PRO A 53 4.61 14.26 14.50
C PRO A 53 4.50 14.44 16.02
N ALA A 54 3.50 13.83 16.67
CA ALA A 54 3.28 13.93 18.10
C ALA A 54 4.09 12.89 18.89
N THR A 55 4.26 11.68 18.32
CA THR A 55 4.91 10.55 19.02
C THR A 55 6.25 10.16 18.41
N ASN A 56 6.56 10.65 17.21
CA ASN A 56 7.71 10.25 16.40
C ASN A 56 7.72 8.74 16.05
N GLU A 57 6.55 8.09 16.12
CA GLU A 57 6.38 6.69 15.76
C GLU A 57 6.05 6.55 14.28
N LEU A 58 6.52 5.45 13.68
CA LEU A 58 6.15 5.07 12.34
C LEU A 58 4.73 4.46 12.36
N LYS A 59 3.81 5.01 11.58
CA LYS A 59 2.38 4.64 11.53
C LYS A 59 1.87 4.54 10.10
N GLY A 60 0.75 3.89 9.93
CA GLY A 60 0.01 3.81 8.67
C GLY A 60 -0.45 2.41 8.32
N VAL A 61 -1.26 2.32 7.27
CA VAL A 61 -1.80 1.05 6.78
C VAL A 61 -0.69 0.08 6.39
N ASP A 62 0.30 0.55 5.63
CA ASP A 62 1.43 -0.26 5.17
C ASP A 62 2.27 -0.77 6.34
N ILE A 63 2.39 0.06 7.39
CA ILE A 63 3.12 -0.30 8.59
C ILE A 63 2.39 -1.37 9.38
N ASP A 64 1.10 -1.15 9.67
CA ASP A 64 0.28 -2.10 10.43
C ASP A 64 0.13 -3.43 9.66
N LEU A 65 -0.13 -3.37 8.35
CA LEU A 65 -0.23 -4.55 7.50
C LEU A 65 1.11 -5.31 7.42
N GLY A 66 2.23 -4.60 7.24
CA GLY A 66 3.56 -5.20 7.19
C GLY A 66 3.92 -5.92 8.50
N VAL A 67 3.60 -5.31 9.65
CA VAL A 67 3.80 -5.93 10.97
C VAL A 67 2.92 -7.17 11.13
N ALA A 68 1.64 -7.10 10.74
CA ALA A 68 0.71 -8.23 10.82
C ALA A 68 1.18 -9.41 9.94
N LEU A 69 1.61 -9.13 8.69
CA LEU A 69 2.15 -10.14 7.78
C LEU A 69 3.41 -10.82 8.34
N ALA A 70 4.35 -10.03 8.88
CA ALA A 70 5.56 -10.59 9.47
C ALA A 70 5.25 -11.45 10.70
N LYS A 71 4.32 -11.03 11.53
CA LYS A 71 3.84 -11.80 12.69
C LYS A 71 3.22 -13.14 12.27
N GLU A 72 2.37 -13.14 11.25
CA GLU A 72 1.77 -14.35 10.67
C GLU A 72 2.84 -15.33 10.16
N LEU A 73 3.93 -14.80 9.63
CA LEU A 73 5.09 -15.55 9.14
C LEU A 73 6.09 -15.95 10.23
N GLY A 74 5.86 -15.56 11.50
CA GLY A 74 6.77 -15.85 12.60
C GLY A 74 8.11 -15.09 12.52
N THR A 75 8.13 -13.91 11.91
CA THR A 75 9.31 -13.05 11.76
C THR A 75 9.02 -11.60 12.21
N THR A 76 9.96 -10.69 12.03
CA THR A 76 9.80 -9.27 12.33
C THR A 76 10.12 -8.40 11.12
N VAL A 77 9.67 -7.14 11.13
CA VAL A 77 9.98 -6.16 10.07
C VAL A 77 11.09 -5.23 10.53
N GLU A 78 12.08 -5.02 9.68
CA GLU A 78 13.01 -3.89 9.76
C GLU A 78 12.68 -2.90 8.65
N TRP A 79 12.14 -1.73 9.04
CA TRP A 79 11.80 -0.67 8.09
C TRP A 79 13.03 0.10 7.65
N SER A 80 13.31 0.10 6.35
CA SER A 80 14.41 0.85 5.74
C SER A 80 13.85 2.07 5.02
N ASN A 81 14.11 3.28 5.58
CA ASN A 81 13.67 4.53 4.96
C ASN A 81 14.52 4.80 3.70
N ILE A 82 13.90 4.61 2.56
CA ILE A 82 14.52 4.74 1.23
C ILE A 82 13.63 5.63 0.37
N SER A 83 14.22 6.57 -0.38
CA SER A 83 13.44 7.39 -1.30
C SER A 83 12.73 6.51 -2.34
N PHE A 84 11.51 6.87 -2.71
CA PHE A 84 10.67 6.08 -3.64
C PHE A 84 11.40 5.77 -4.96
N GLU A 85 12.22 6.69 -5.43
CA GLU A 85 13.06 6.53 -6.63
C GLU A 85 14.07 5.38 -6.51
N GLN A 86 14.57 5.11 -5.31
CA GLN A 86 15.65 4.14 -5.06
C GLN A 86 15.14 2.77 -4.65
N MET A 87 13.84 2.60 -4.38
CA MET A 87 13.30 1.35 -3.83
C MET A 87 13.54 0.16 -4.76
N ILE A 88 13.21 0.30 -6.06
CA ILE A 88 13.37 -0.79 -7.03
C ILE A 88 14.84 -1.19 -7.16
N SER A 89 15.75 -0.24 -7.26
CA SER A 89 17.19 -0.53 -7.34
C SER A 89 17.72 -1.16 -6.04
N SER A 90 17.23 -0.73 -4.88
CA SER A 90 17.59 -1.31 -3.59
C SER A 90 17.13 -2.77 -3.46
N LEU A 91 15.94 -3.08 -3.97
CA LEU A 91 15.42 -4.45 -4.03
C LEU A 91 16.24 -5.32 -5.01
N GLN A 92 16.53 -4.82 -6.21
CA GLN A 92 17.32 -5.55 -7.21
C GLN A 92 18.74 -5.87 -6.74
N THR A 93 19.35 -4.99 -5.95
CA THR A 93 20.69 -5.19 -5.38
C THR A 93 20.70 -6.01 -4.08
N GLY A 94 19.52 -6.40 -3.56
CA GLY A 94 19.38 -7.16 -2.33
C GLY A 94 19.66 -6.36 -1.05
N ARG A 95 19.62 -5.02 -1.13
CA ARG A 95 19.71 -4.14 0.04
C ARG A 95 18.48 -4.24 0.94
N VAL A 96 17.34 -4.55 0.34
CA VAL A 96 16.06 -4.83 1.00
C VAL A 96 15.47 -6.11 0.43
N ASP A 97 14.58 -6.75 1.19
CA ASP A 97 13.93 -8.00 0.81
C ASP A 97 12.64 -7.78 0.00
N LEU A 98 11.93 -6.69 0.29
CA LEU A 98 10.71 -6.31 -0.41
C LEU A 98 10.45 -4.80 -0.31
N ILE A 99 9.47 -4.31 -1.07
CA ILE A 99 8.98 -2.92 -1.06
C ILE A 99 7.56 -2.93 -0.53
N HIS A 100 7.28 -2.14 0.52
CA HIS A 100 5.92 -1.90 1.02
C HIS A 100 5.77 -0.41 1.33
N SER A 101 5.32 0.36 0.33
CA SER A 101 5.26 1.82 0.37
C SER A 101 4.34 2.38 -0.72
N GLY A 102 3.05 2.04 -0.67
CA GLY A 102 2.03 2.55 -1.59
C GLY A 102 2.38 2.40 -3.08
N MET A 103 3.14 1.36 -3.44
CA MET A 103 3.63 1.22 -4.80
C MET A 103 2.57 0.64 -5.74
N SER A 104 2.18 1.41 -6.77
CA SER A 104 1.26 0.93 -7.80
C SER A 104 1.83 -0.26 -8.57
N ASP A 105 1.03 -1.29 -8.72
CA ASP A 105 1.30 -2.43 -9.60
C ASP A 105 1.05 -2.03 -11.05
N LEU A 106 2.11 -1.71 -11.77
CA LEU A 106 2.07 -1.26 -13.16
C LEU A 106 2.73 -2.30 -14.08
N PRO A 107 2.21 -2.52 -15.31
CA PRO A 107 2.82 -3.44 -16.27
C PRO A 107 4.32 -3.20 -16.44
N LYS A 108 4.77 -1.96 -16.58
CA LYS A 108 6.19 -1.60 -16.73
C LYS A 108 7.06 -1.95 -15.51
N ARG A 109 6.48 -2.07 -14.31
CA ARG A 109 7.19 -2.49 -13.10
C ARG A 109 7.24 -4.01 -13.01
N ARG A 110 6.24 -4.70 -13.55
CA ARG A 110 6.17 -6.16 -13.59
C ARG A 110 7.27 -6.79 -14.46
N ASP A 111 7.98 -6.03 -15.28
CA ASP A 111 9.18 -6.51 -15.96
C ASP A 111 10.31 -6.88 -14.98
N THR A 112 10.36 -6.23 -13.83
CA THR A 112 11.44 -6.36 -12.84
C THR A 112 10.98 -6.83 -11.46
N LEU A 113 9.69 -6.68 -11.14
CA LEU A 113 9.08 -7.03 -9.85
C LEU A 113 7.92 -7.99 -10.06
N ASP A 114 7.60 -8.73 -9.00
CA ASP A 114 6.27 -9.28 -8.80
C ASP A 114 5.57 -8.52 -7.68
N PHE A 115 4.25 -8.41 -7.78
CA PHE A 115 3.43 -7.73 -6.78
C PHE A 115 2.43 -8.69 -6.14
N ILE A 116 2.23 -8.55 -4.84
CA ILE A 116 1.01 -9.00 -4.16
C ILE A 116 0.19 -7.75 -3.91
N ASP A 117 -0.95 -7.64 -4.58
CA ASP A 117 -1.82 -6.49 -4.44
C ASP A 117 -2.60 -6.58 -3.14
N TYR A 118 -2.70 -5.45 -2.43
CA TYR A 118 -3.38 -5.40 -1.14
C TYR A 118 -4.46 -4.32 -1.07
N MET A 119 -4.60 -3.46 -2.08
CA MET A 119 -5.70 -2.49 -2.14
C MET A 119 -5.91 -1.91 -3.55
N LYS A 120 -7.07 -1.28 -3.75
CA LYS A 120 -7.34 -0.42 -4.90
C LYS A 120 -7.03 1.02 -4.56
N SER A 121 -6.51 1.76 -5.54
CA SER A 121 -6.25 3.19 -5.49
C SER A 121 -6.57 3.83 -6.84
N GLY A 122 -6.48 5.14 -6.92
CA GLY A 122 -6.63 5.88 -8.17
C GLY A 122 -6.02 7.27 -8.07
N ALA A 123 -5.56 7.80 -9.19
CA ALA A 123 -5.07 9.17 -9.26
C ALA A 123 -6.26 10.15 -9.16
N GLN A 124 -6.19 11.12 -8.26
CA GLN A 124 -7.26 12.09 -8.05
C GLN A 124 -6.71 13.50 -7.92
N PHE A 125 -7.42 14.46 -8.53
CA PHE A 125 -7.09 15.88 -8.42
C PHE A 125 -7.59 16.48 -7.12
N TYR A 126 -6.81 17.39 -6.58
CA TYR A 126 -7.22 18.30 -5.51
C TYR A 126 -6.60 19.68 -5.72
N THR A 127 -7.23 20.71 -5.17
CA THR A 127 -6.80 22.11 -5.27
C THR A 127 -6.77 22.76 -3.89
N SER A 128 -6.32 24.01 -3.80
CA SER A 128 -6.47 24.77 -2.56
C SER A 128 -7.95 25.06 -2.28
N PHE A 129 -8.36 25.01 -1.02
CA PHE A 129 -9.74 25.25 -0.63
C PHE A 129 -10.24 26.64 -1.07
N ALA A 130 -9.37 27.65 -1.05
CA ALA A 130 -9.69 29.01 -1.51
C ALA A 130 -10.08 29.06 -3.01
N ARG A 131 -9.62 28.08 -3.82
CA ARG A 131 -9.89 28.04 -5.26
C ARG A 131 -10.87 26.93 -5.67
N LYS A 132 -11.50 26.25 -4.73
CA LYS A 132 -12.42 25.13 -5.00
C LYS A 132 -13.55 25.47 -5.98
N ASP A 133 -13.95 26.74 -6.02
CA ASP A 133 -15.02 27.19 -6.89
C ASP A 133 -14.57 27.47 -8.33
N GLU A 134 -13.27 27.53 -8.59
CA GLU A 134 -12.70 27.64 -9.93
C GLU A 134 -12.67 26.30 -10.67
N PHE A 135 -12.71 25.16 -9.94
CA PHE A 135 -12.56 23.81 -10.47
C PHE A 135 -13.74 22.94 -10.06
N LYS A 136 -14.70 22.77 -10.97
CA LYS A 136 -15.91 21.95 -10.72
C LYS A 136 -15.85 20.59 -11.41
N THR A 137 -15.10 20.52 -12.50
CA THR A 137 -14.92 19.31 -13.30
C THR A 137 -13.43 19.07 -13.54
N LEU A 138 -13.06 17.84 -13.88
CA LEU A 138 -11.67 17.53 -14.18
C LEU A 138 -11.13 18.28 -15.40
N THR A 139 -12.01 18.66 -16.35
CA THR A 139 -11.61 19.44 -17.55
C THR A 139 -11.25 20.89 -17.24
N ASP A 140 -11.60 21.42 -16.07
CA ASP A 140 -11.19 22.76 -15.65
C ASP A 140 -9.67 22.83 -15.40
N PHE A 141 -9.00 21.69 -15.28
CA PHE A 141 -7.55 21.61 -15.18
C PHE A 141 -6.83 21.64 -16.54
N CYS A 142 -7.54 21.62 -17.66
CA CYS A 142 -6.92 21.79 -18.99
C CYS A 142 -6.19 23.13 -19.07
N GLY A 143 -4.91 23.11 -19.45
CA GLY A 143 -4.01 24.28 -19.51
C GLY A 143 -3.45 24.73 -18.16
N LYS A 144 -3.87 24.12 -17.04
CA LYS A 144 -3.41 24.47 -15.70
C LYS A 144 -2.12 23.78 -15.32
N THR A 145 -1.44 24.30 -14.30
CA THR A 145 -0.20 23.73 -13.76
C THR A 145 -0.53 22.79 -12.60
N VAL A 146 -0.25 21.50 -12.79
CA VAL A 146 -0.61 20.44 -11.85
C VAL A 146 0.62 19.72 -11.33
N GLY A 147 0.81 19.73 -10.01
CA GLY A 147 1.95 19.11 -9.34
C GLY A 147 1.67 17.68 -8.90
N MET A 148 2.69 16.83 -8.95
CA MET A 148 2.61 15.46 -8.46
C MET A 148 3.98 14.88 -8.20
N SER A 149 4.08 13.88 -7.33
CA SER A 149 5.33 13.19 -7.06
C SER A 149 5.92 12.59 -8.33
N ARG A 150 7.13 13.02 -8.70
CA ARG A 150 7.86 12.44 -9.85
C ARG A 150 8.17 10.96 -9.59
N ARG A 151 8.38 10.17 -10.63
CA ARG A 151 8.67 8.73 -10.51
C ARG A 151 7.56 7.85 -9.96
N THR A 152 6.39 8.42 -9.64
CA THR A 152 5.14 7.66 -9.42
C THR A 152 4.48 7.34 -10.76
N SER A 153 3.28 6.75 -10.73
CA SER A 153 2.44 6.60 -11.93
C SER A 153 1.74 7.90 -12.34
N PHE A 154 1.59 8.85 -11.41
CA PHE A 154 0.74 10.03 -11.58
C PHE A 154 1.11 10.93 -12.77
N PRO A 155 2.41 11.21 -13.07
CA PRO A 155 2.76 12.00 -14.25
C PRO A 155 2.28 11.37 -15.55
N ASP A 156 2.53 10.08 -15.75
CA ASP A 156 2.13 9.35 -16.95
C ASP A 156 0.60 9.24 -17.07
N GLU A 157 -0.10 8.99 -15.95
CA GLU A 157 -1.56 8.89 -15.88
C GLU A 157 -2.22 10.24 -16.20
N THR A 158 -1.71 11.32 -15.59
CA THR A 158 -2.21 12.69 -15.84
C THR A 158 -1.97 13.11 -17.31
N ALA A 159 -0.81 12.79 -17.87
CA ALA A 159 -0.53 13.11 -19.27
C ALA A 159 -1.46 12.35 -20.24
N LYS A 160 -1.70 11.05 -19.98
CA LYS A 160 -2.65 10.25 -20.76
C LYS A 160 -4.06 10.78 -20.66
N TRP A 161 -4.49 11.14 -19.44
CA TRP A 161 -5.81 11.72 -19.22
C TRP A 161 -5.96 13.06 -19.94
N SER A 162 -4.94 13.94 -19.86
CA SER A 162 -4.88 15.23 -20.56
C SER A 162 -5.00 15.06 -22.07
N ALA A 163 -4.23 14.16 -22.67
CA ALA A 163 -4.31 13.88 -24.10
C ALA A 163 -5.73 13.51 -24.55
N ALA A 164 -6.41 12.64 -23.80
CA ALA A 164 -7.75 12.16 -24.13
C ALA A 164 -8.87 13.17 -23.84
N ASN A 165 -8.73 13.99 -22.79
CA ASN A 165 -9.82 14.83 -22.28
C ASN A 165 -9.64 16.32 -22.49
N CYS A 166 -8.43 16.79 -22.71
CA CYS A 166 -8.13 18.17 -23.06
C CYS A 166 -7.76 18.28 -24.55
N GLU A 167 -6.64 17.72 -24.95
CA GLU A 167 -6.08 17.93 -26.28
C GLU A 167 -6.97 17.38 -27.40
N ALA A 168 -7.51 16.18 -27.23
CA ALA A 168 -8.46 15.60 -28.18
C ALA A 168 -9.77 16.42 -28.33
N LYS A 169 -10.05 17.33 -27.38
CA LYS A 169 -11.20 18.25 -27.42
C LYS A 169 -10.81 19.68 -27.78
N GLY A 170 -9.57 19.91 -28.23
CA GLY A 170 -9.07 21.24 -28.61
C GLY A 170 -8.77 22.16 -27.44
N LEU A 171 -8.70 21.62 -26.20
CA LEU A 171 -8.31 22.37 -25.01
C LEU A 171 -6.78 22.26 -24.79
N PRO A 172 -6.14 23.24 -24.11
CA PRO A 172 -4.72 23.17 -23.80
C PRO A 172 -4.38 21.98 -22.91
N ALA A 173 -3.21 21.36 -23.14
CA ALA A 173 -2.71 20.28 -22.30
C ALA A 173 -2.49 20.73 -20.84
N ILE A 174 -2.67 19.81 -19.88
CA ILE A 174 -2.24 20.01 -18.49
C ILE A 174 -0.72 20.16 -18.44
N LYS A 175 -0.23 21.17 -17.72
CA LYS A 175 1.20 21.37 -17.47
C LYS A 175 1.61 20.55 -16.24
N VAL A 176 2.15 19.35 -16.49
CA VAL A 176 2.59 18.43 -15.42
C VAL A 176 3.89 18.92 -14.79
N VAL A 177 3.90 19.07 -13.46
CA VAL A 177 5.09 19.45 -12.66
C VAL A 177 5.46 18.30 -11.72
N GLY A 178 6.61 17.70 -11.95
CA GLY A 178 7.16 16.66 -11.06
C GLY A 178 7.77 17.26 -9.80
N THR A 179 7.31 16.84 -8.64
CA THR A 179 7.78 17.24 -7.30
C THR A 179 8.59 16.14 -6.63
N GLU A 180 9.31 16.45 -5.54
CA GLU A 180 10.09 15.46 -4.77
C GLU A 180 9.21 14.46 -3.99
N GLY A 181 7.91 14.73 -3.90
CA GLY A 181 6.94 13.88 -3.23
C GLY A 181 5.64 14.65 -3.00
N SER A 182 4.65 13.99 -2.42
CA SER A 182 3.35 14.59 -2.16
C SER A 182 3.41 15.79 -1.21
N ALA A 183 4.32 15.78 -0.24
CA ALA A 183 4.51 16.89 0.68
C ALA A 183 5.02 18.15 -0.04
N ASP A 184 5.96 18.01 -0.98
CA ASP A 184 6.45 19.12 -1.80
C ASP A 184 5.35 19.65 -2.72
N ALA A 185 4.56 18.77 -3.35
CA ALA A 185 3.40 19.18 -4.17
C ALA A 185 2.40 20.02 -3.34
N ARG A 186 2.09 19.59 -2.11
CA ARG A 186 1.22 20.35 -1.20
C ARG A 186 1.81 21.72 -0.81
N ALA A 187 3.12 21.76 -0.52
CA ALA A 187 3.79 23.02 -0.20
C ALA A 187 3.74 24.01 -1.36
N GLN A 188 3.99 23.56 -2.59
CA GLN A 188 3.92 24.40 -3.79
C GLN A 188 2.48 24.84 -4.10
N LEU A 189 1.48 23.99 -3.87
CA LEU A 189 0.07 24.33 -3.99
C LEU A 189 -0.34 25.43 -3.00
N LYS A 190 0.06 25.31 -1.72
CA LYS A 190 -0.16 26.36 -0.70
C LYS A 190 0.50 27.69 -1.08
N GLN A 191 1.62 27.66 -1.76
CA GLN A 191 2.35 28.86 -2.22
C GLN A 191 1.77 29.46 -3.52
N GLY A 192 0.72 28.85 -4.10
CA GLY A 192 0.13 29.30 -5.35
C GLY A 192 1.01 29.08 -6.57
N ARG A 193 2.04 28.24 -6.49
CA ARG A 193 2.90 27.87 -7.63
C ARG A 193 2.24 26.82 -8.53
N LEU A 194 1.27 26.10 -7.99
CA LEU A 194 0.46 25.11 -8.69
C LEU A 194 -1.00 25.49 -8.62
N ASP A 195 -1.76 25.17 -9.66
CA ASP A 195 -3.22 25.33 -9.67
C ASP A 195 -3.91 24.16 -8.96
N ALA A 196 -3.33 22.97 -9.09
CA ALA A 196 -3.82 21.75 -8.48
C ALA A 196 -2.65 20.77 -8.22
N ALA A 197 -2.97 19.69 -7.54
CA ALA A 197 -2.07 18.56 -7.40
C ALA A 197 -2.82 17.24 -7.62
N VAL A 198 -2.06 16.16 -7.91
CA VAL A 198 -2.57 14.79 -8.03
C VAL A 198 -1.90 13.92 -6.98
N GLN A 199 -2.71 13.08 -6.34
CA GLN A 199 -2.28 12.13 -5.33
C GLN A 199 -3.21 10.92 -5.36
N GLY A 200 -2.85 9.84 -4.66
CA GLY A 200 -3.71 8.66 -4.52
C GLY A 200 -4.99 9.01 -3.75
N SER A 201 -6.12 8.58 -4.27
CA SER A 201 -7.45 8.87 -3.72
C SER A 201 -7.60 8.41 -2.27
N GLU A 202 -6.91 7.34 -1.88
CA GLU A 202 -6.90 6.78 -0.53
C GLU A 202 -6.31 7.73 0.51
N THR A 203 -5.47 8.68 0.10
CA THR A 203 -4.80 9.61 1.02
C THR A 203 -5.57 10.91 1.23
N LEU A 204 -6.48 11.24 0.32
CA LEU A 204 -7.17 12.54 0.32
C LEU A 204 -8.13 12.73 1.49
N PRO A 205 -8.96 11.75 1.91
CA PRO A 205 -9.81 11.90 3.08
C PRO A 205 -9.03 12.24 4.36
N TYR A 206 -7.92 11.53 4.57
CA TYR A 206 -7.03 11.79 5.72
C TYR A 206 -6.43 13.20 5.64
N LEU A 207 -5.97 13.63 4.47
CA LEU A 207 -5.42 14.95 4.26
C LEU A 207 -6.45 16.04 4.52
N MET A 208 -7.69 15.86 4.04
CA MET A 208 -8.79 16.83 4.26
C MET A 208 -9.18 16.95 5.74
N ASP A 209 -9.11 15.86 6.49
CA ASP A 209 -9.38 15.88 7.92
C ASP A 209 -8.23 16.51 8.72
N LEU A 210 -6.99 16.21 8.35
CA LEU A 210 -5.79 16.74 9.01
C LEU A 210 -5.62 18.25 8.79
N GLU A 211 -5.85 18.72 7.56
CA GLU A 211 -5.67 20.12 7.14
C GLU A 211 -7.01 20.70 6.67
N LYS A 212 -7.95 20.82 7.62
CA LYS A 212 -9.32 21.33 7.35
C LYS A 212 -9.28 22.68 6.64
N ASP A 213 -10.16 22.85 5.66
CA ASP A 213 -10.31 24.08 4.86
C ASP A 213 -9.01 24.54 4.16
N THR A 214 -8.04 23.65 3.98
CA THR A 214 -6.80 23.95 3.26
C THR A 214 -6.87 23.48 1.81
N TYR A 215 -7.47 22.32 1.57
CA TYR A 215 -7.59 21.71 0.25
C TYR A 215 -9.04 21.29 -0.04
N ALA A 216 -9.33 21.07 -1.31
CA ALA A 216 -10.58 20.52 -1.78
C ALA A 216 -10.32 19.47 -2.88
N VAL A 217 -10.95 18.31 -2.75
CA VAL A 217 -10.94 17.28 -3.78
C VAL A 217 -11.81 17.73 -4.95
N VAL A 218 -11.41 17.41 -6.17
CA VAL A 218 -12.15 17.74 -7.39
C VAL A 218 -12.45 16.47 -8.18
N GLY A 219 -13.74 16.16 -8.32
CA GLY A 219 -14.23 15.00 -9.06
C GLY A 219 -13.84 13.67 -8.43
N GLU A 220 -14.12 12.60 -9.17
CA GLU A 220 -13.75 11.24 -8.82
C GLU A 220 -12.31 10.92 -9.28
N PRO A 221 -11.68 9.86 -8.76
CA PRO A 221 -10.40 9.36 -9.29
C PRO A 221 -10.51 9.11 -10.79
N PHE A 222 -9.53 9.57 -11.55
CA PHE A 222 -9.52 9.41 -13.02
C PHE A 222 -8.78 8.15 -13.50
N THR A 223 -8.20 7.40 -12.57
CA THR A 223 -7.64 6.06 -12.81
C THR A 223 -8.06 5.09 -11.72
N VAL A 224 -7.92 3.80 -11.99
CA VAL A 224 -8.01 2.73 -10.99
C VAL A 224 -6.78 1.85 -11.16
N VAL A 225 -6.01 1.70 -10.10
CA VAL A 225 -4.81 0.85 -10.04
C VAL A 225 -4.81 0.04 -8.75
N TYR A 226 -4.09 -1.09 -8.74
CA TYR A 226 -3.77 -1.76 -7.48
C TYR A 226 -2.51 -1.16 -6.87
N GLN A 227 -2.44 -1.12 -5.55
CA GLN A 227 -1.20 -0.98 -4.81
C GLN A 227 -0.78 -2.36 -4.30
N GLY A 228 0.51 -2.65 -4.42
CA GLY A 228 1.04 -3.97 -4.10
C GLY A 228 2.36 -3.92 -3.33
N ILE A 229 2.61 -4.99 -2.58
CA ILE A 229 3.92 -5.28 -2.00
C ILE A 229 4.79 -5.81 -3.13
N GLY A 230 5.94 -5.16 -3.38
CA GLY A 230 6.85 -5.50 -4.47
C GLY A 230 7.95 -6.48 -4.04
N PHE A 231 8.13 -7.54 -4.81
CA PHE A 231 9.16 -8.58 -4.61
C PHE A 231 10.08 -8.66 -5.82
N ALA A 232 11.35 -9.03 -5.61
CA ALA A 232 12.22 -9.36 -6.72
C ALA A 232 11.67 -10.60 -7.45
N LYS A 233 11.67 -10.58 -8.79
CA LYS A 233 11.11 -11.69 -9.60
C LYS A 233 11.70 -13.07 -9.30
N LYS A 234 12.96 -13.12 -8.86
CA LYS A 234 13.63 -14.36 -8.48
C LYS A 234 13.23 -14.88 -7.09
N ASP A 235 12.56 -14.05 -6.29
CA ASP A 235 12.26 -14.35 -4.88
C ASP A 235 10.80 -14.80 -4.72
N THR A 236 10.42 -15.80 -5.51
CA THR A 236 9.06 -16.34 -5.52
C THR A 236 8.68 -16.99 -4.20
N GLU A 237 9.66 -17.58 -3.48
CA GLU A 237 9.43 -18.21 -2.17
C GLU A 237 8.94 -17.18 -1.14
N LEU A 238 9.59 -16.02 -1.05
CA LEU A 238 9.16 -14.94 -0.15
C LEU A 238 7.81 -14.37 -0.57
N ARG A 239 7.60 -14.12 -1.88
CA ARG A 239 6.33 -13.65 -2.41
C ARG A 239 5.20 -14.60 -2.04
N ASP A 240 5.36 -15.89 -2.28
CA ASP A 240 4.31 -16.88 -2.06
C ASP A 240 4.00 -17.07 -0.56
N ALA A 241 5.03 -16.97 0.31
CA ALA A 241 4.84 -16.93 1.75
C ALA A 241 4.00 -15.71 2.19
N TYR A 242 4.30 -14.52 1.66
CA TYR A 242 3.52 -13.31 1.93
C TYR A 242 2.09 -13.38 1.39
N ALA A 243 1.88 -13.99 0.21
CA ALA A 243 0.54 -14.21 -0.33
C ALA A 243 -0.30 -15.12 0.58
N ALA A 244 0.30 -16.20 1.10
CA ALA A 244 -0.36 -17.08 2.06
C ALA A 244 -0.69 -16.37 3.38
N ALA A 245 0.24 -15.55 3.89
CA ALA A 245 0.03 -14.75 5.10
C ALA A 245 -1.10 -13.73 4.90
N LEU A 246 -1.10 -13.00 3.78
CA LEU A 246 -2.18 -12.04 3.48
C LEU A 246 -3.54 -12.74 3.39
N LYS A 247 -3.60 -13.93 2.79
CA LYS A 247 -4.81 -14.74 2.77
C LYS A 247 -5.30 -15.07 4.20
N GLY A 248 -4.38 -15.49 5.09
CA GLY A 248 -4.70 -15.72 6.51
C GLY A 248 -5.28 -14.48 7.21
N LEU A 249 -4.68 -13.31 6.97
CA LEU A 249 -5.19 -12.04 7.51
C LEU A 249 -6.57 -11.65 6.93
N MET A 250 -6.84 -11.97 5.66
CA MET A 250 -8.16 -11.77 5.06
C MET A 250 -9.20 -12.70 5.68
N GLU A 251 -8.88 -13.98 5.85
CA GLU A 251 -9.76 -15.00 6.44
C GLU A 251 -10.06 -14.74 7.92
N SER A 252 -9.09 -14.26 8.69
CA SER A 252 -9.27 -13.89 10.10
C SER A 252 -10.01 -12.56 10.30
N GLY A 253 -10.11 -11.73 9.26
CA GLY A 253 -10.66 -10.38 9.32
C GLY A 253 -9.69 -9.31 9.81
N GLU A 254 -8.43 -9.65 10.15
CA GLU A 254 -7.42 -8.69 10.60
C GLU A 254 -7.05 -7.69 9.50
N TYR A 255 -6.96 -8.15 8.24
CA TYR A 255 -6.76 -7.28 7.08
C TYR A 255 -7.84 -6.18 7.02
N LYS A 256 -9.12 -6.54 7.13
CA LYS A 256 -10.22 -5.57 7.16
C LYS A 256 -10.14 -4.62 8.35
N ALA A 257 -9.80 -5.13 9.52
CA ALA A 257 -9.69 -4.32 10.73
C ALA A 257 -8.57 -3.27 10.63
N ILE A 258 -7.43 -3.61 10.01
CA ILE A 258 -6.33 -2.69 9.75
C ILE A 258 -6.82 -1.54 8.85
N PHE A 259 -7.47 -1.82 7.74
CA PHE A 259 -7.96 -0.80 6.82
C PHE A 259 -9.06 0.08 7.44
N ALA A 260 -9.98 -0.53 8.22
CA ALA A 260 -11.04 0.18 8.93
C ALA A 260 -10.49 1.21 9.94
N LYS A 261 -9.37 0.92 10.59
CA LYS A 261 -8.68 1.86 11.50
C LYS A 261 -8.33 3.19 10.82
N TYR A 262 -8.16 3.19 9.49
CA TYR A 262 -7.79 4.35 8.69
C TYR A 262 -8.91 4.84 7.77
N GLY A 263 -10.13 4.24 7.86
CA GLY A 263 -11.28 4.63 7.02
C GLY A 263 -11.14 4.22 5.56
N LEU A 264 -10.40 3.14 5.28
CA LEU A 264 -10.06 2.68 3.92
C LEU A 264 -10.77 1.37 3.51
N GLU A 265 -11.88 1.01 4.15
CA GLU A 265 -12.62 -0.22 3.83
C GLU A 265 -13.08 -0.29 2.37
N GLY A 266 -13.32 0.86 1.74
CA GLY A 266 -13.72 0.95 0.33
C GLY A 266 -12.63 0.57 -0.66
N THR A 267 -11.38 0.41 -0.20
CA THR A 267 -10.22 0.07 -1.05
C THR A 267 -9.87 -1.41 -1.04
N LEU A 268 -10.52 -2.20 -0.19
CA LEU A 268 -10.21 -3.61 0.04
C LEU A 268 -10.37 -4.48 -1.21
N LEU A 269 -9.60 -5.56 -1.27
CA LEU A 269 -9.71 -6.61 -2.27
C LEU A 269 -10.44 -7.82 -1.70
N ASP A 270 -11.15 -8.56 -2.58
CA ASP A 270 -11.96 -9.73 -2.20
C ASP A 270 -11.12 -11.01 -2.05
N GLY A 271 -9.85 -10.98 -2.45
CA GLY A 271 -8.95 -12.13 -2.44
C GLY A 271 -7.54 -11.74 -2.85
N ILE A 272 -6.68 -12.75 -2.94
CA ILE A 272 -5.28 -12.54 -3.32
C ILE A 272 -5.17 -12.24 -4.81
N HIS A 273 -4.44 -11.18 -5.12
CA HIS A 273 -4.06 -10.82 -6.49
C HIS A 273 -2.53 -10.79 -6.57
N ILE A 274 -2.00 -11.37 -7.64
CA ILE A 274 -0.58 -11.32 -7.97
C ILE A 274 -0.45 -10.69 -9.37
N ASN A 275 0.29 -9.61 -9.46
CA ASN A 275 0.49 -8.86 -10.71
C ASN A 275 -0.87 -8.46 -11.37
N GLY A 276 -1.83 -8.03 -10.57
CA GLY A 276 -3.17 -7.63 -11.02
C GLY A 276 -4.12 -8.77 -11.35
N GLU A 277 -3.70 -10.02 -11.23
CA GLU A 277 -4.50 -11.21 -11.55
C GLU A 277 -4.96 -11.89 -10.26
N ALA A 278 -6.26 -12.19 -10.16
CA ALA A 278 -6.80 -12.93 -9.03
C ALA A 278 -6.25 -14.36 -8.99
N VAL A 279 -5.71 -14.76 -7.85
CA VAL A 279 -5.24 -16.13 -7.59
C VAL A 279 -6.44 -16.98 -7.19
N LYS A 280 -6.64 -18.09 -7.93
CA LYS A 280 -7.75 -19.02 -7.70
C LYS A 280 -7.52 -19.95 -6.51
#